data_112a4dbdb034eb93ef169b4dd0010fbd
#
_entry.id   112a4dbdb034eb93ef169b4dd0010fbd
#
_cell.length_a   1.000
_cell.length_b   1.000
_cell.length_c   1.000
_cell.angle_alpha   90.00
_cell.angle_beta   90.00
_cell.angle_gamma   90.00
#
_symmetry.space_group_name_H-M   'P 1'
#
loop_
_entity.id
_entity.type
_entity.pdbx_description
1 polymer ?
#
loop_
_entity_poly.entity_id
_entity_poly.type
_entity_poly.pdbx_seq_one_letter_code
_entity_poly.pdbx_strand_id
1 'polypeptide(L)'
;AMYQENAPELIYYMALYRIFSEFLDDVSEDVLPNEGLGFRDSLIWNKLYDFQKDAALAIINKLETYNGCILADSVGLGKTFTALAVIKYYESRNKDVLVLCPKKLRDNWITYNSNVVNNPIAGDRLQYDVLYHTDLSRTRGTSETGLPLDRLNWGAYGLVVIDESHNFRNGGDSASEDRM
;
A
#
# COMPACT_ATOMS: atom_id res chain seq x y z
N ALA A 1 19.18 2.32 38.97
CA ALA A 1 18.11 2.02 38.01
C ALA A 1 17.97 3.24 37.08
N MET A 2 18.58 3.18 35.91
CA MET A 2 18.44 4.23 34.89
C MET A 2 17.09 3.97 34.22
N TYR A 3 16.11 4.83 34.49
CA TYR A 3 14.98 5.03 33.60
C TYR A 3 15.51 5.76 32.37
N GLN A 4 15.81 5.03 31.30
CA GLN A 4 15.87 5.64 29.97
C GLN A 4 14.43 6.04 29.65
N GLU A 5 14.19 7.33 29.52
CA GLU A 5 12.98 7.87 28.92
C GLU A 5 12.93 7.42 27.46
N ASN A 6 12.33 6.28 27.22
CA ASN A 6 11.99 5.89 25.85
C ASN A 6 10.87 6.83 25.41
N ALA A 7 11.08 7.54 24.31
CA ALA A 7 10.06 8.38 23.72
C ALA A 7 8.75 7.58 23.58
N PRO A 8 7.58 8.18 23.80
CA PRO A 8 6.28 7.50 23.69
C PRO A 8 6.12 6.71 22.37
N GLU A 9 6.72 7.21 21.29
CA GLU A 9 6.80 6.57 20.00
C GLU A 9 7.55 5.22 20.05
N LEU A 10 8.68 5.15 20.76
CA LEU A 10 9.46 3.92 20.88
C LEU A 10 8.70 2.84 21.68
N ILE A 11 7.97 3.23 22.73
CA ILE A 11 7.13 2.32 23.52
C ILE A 11 6.00 1.78 22.63
N TYR A 12 5.42 2.64 21.81
CA TYR A 12 4.38 2.28 20.86
C TYR A 12 4.90 1.32 19.77
N TYR A 13 6.09 1.57 19.22
CA TYR A 13 6.78 0.67 18.29
C TYR A 13 7.04 -0.70 18.93
N MET A 14 7.49 -0.74 20.17
CA MET A 14 7.74 -2.00 20.87
C MET A 14 6.45 -2.79 21.16
N ALA A 15 5.34 -2.09 21.43
CA ALA A 15 4.04 -2.72 21.64
C ALA A 15 3.49 -3.30 20.32
N LEU A 16 3.58 -2.55 19.22
CA LEU A 16 3.21 -3.05 17.90
C LEU A 16 4.09 -4.21 17.45
N TYR A 17 5.40 -4.12 17.62
CA TYR A 17 6.31 -5.22 17.32
C TYR A 17 5.93 -6.49 18.07
N ARG A 18 5.53 -6.39 19.34
CA ARG A 18 5.08 -7.54 20.14
C ARG A 18 3.79 -8.16 19.64
N ILE A 19 2.82 -7.34 19.22
CA ILE A 19 1.55 -7.80 18.65
C ILE A 19 1.80 -8.45 17.27
N PHE A 20 2.72 -7.88 16.48
CA PHE A 20 3.09 -8.45 15.17
C PHE A 20 3.98 -9.68 15.30
N SER A 21 4.87 -9.78 16.30
CA SER A 21 5.74 -10.95 16.49
C SER A 21 4.95 -12.21 16.82
N GLU A 22 3.87 -12.11 17.60
CA GLU A 22 2.96 -13.25 17.85
C GLU A 22 2.27 -13.73 16.56
N PHE A 23 2.10 -12.84 15.59
CA PHE A 23 1.56 -13.17 14.25
C PHE A 23 2.64 -13.69 13.29
N LEU A 24 3.90 -13.30 13.49
CA LEU A 24 5.04 -13.67 12.63
C LEU A 24 5.59 -15.07 12.97
N ASP A 25 5.39 -15.56 14.19
CA ASP A 25 5.77 -16.93 14.59
C ASP A 25 4.99 -18.02 13.81
N ASP A 26 3.83 -17.67 13.23
CA ASP A 26 3.08 -18.53 12.31
C ASP A 26 3.47 -18.38 10.82
N VAL A 27 4.30 -17.39 10.48
CA VAL A 27 4.77 -17.14 9.12
C VAL A 27 6.21 -17.66 9.02
N SER A 28 6.37 -18.92 8.59
CA SER A 28 7.70 -19.44 8.27
C SER A 28 8.37 -18.52 7.23
N GLU A 29 9.62 -18.10 7.50
CA GLU A 29 10.44 -17.27 6.59
C GLU A 29 10.62 -17.88 5.19
N ASP A 30 10.17 -19.11 4.99
CA ASP A 30 10.42 -19.93 3.80
C ASP A 30 9.38 -19.78 2.67
N VAL A 31 8.36 -18.91 2.81
CA VAL A 31 7.27 -18.87 1.83
C VAL A 31 7.09 -17.48 1.19
N LEU A 32 8.16 -16.91 0.66
CA LEU A 32 8.02 -15.99 -0.47
C LEU A 32 8.09 -16.82 -1.75
N PRO A 33 6.97 -17.03 -2.45
CA PRO A 33 7.03 -17.67 -3.76
C PRO A 33 7.84 -16.77 -4.70
N ASN A 34 9.03 -17.23 -5.10
CA ASN A 34 9.96 -16.59 -6.03
C ASN A 34 10.84 -15.45 -5.48
N GLU A 35 11.75 -15.75 -4.57
CA GLU A 35 12.87 -14.85 -4.19
C GLU A 35 13.78 -14.45 -5.37
N GLY A 36 13.66 -15.09 -6.54
CA GLY A 36 14.54 -14.93 -7.70
C GLY A 36 14.40 -13.61 -8.48
N LEU A 37 13.50 -12.69 -8.12
CA LEU A 37 13.19 -11.50 -8.92
C LEU A 37 13.82 -10.20 -8.41
N GLY A 38 14.82 -10.27 -7.55
CA GLY A 38 15.55 -9.07 -7.10
C GLY A 38 14.73 -8.12 -6.21
N PHE A 39 13.63 -8.58 -5.64
CA PHE A 39 12.77 -7.78 -4.76
C PHE A 39 13.52 -7.26 -3.54
N ARG A 40 14.34 -8.13 -2.88
CA ARG A 40 15.13 -7.76 -1.71
C ARG A 40 16.31 -6.83 -2.05
N ASP A 41 16.70 -6.73 -3.32
CA ASP A 41 17.75 -5.83 -3.80
C ASP A 41 17.18 -4.45 -4.19
N SER A 42 15.88 -4.26 -4.14
CA SER A 42 15.22 -3.01 -4.50
C SER A 42 15.58 -1.86 -3.56
N LEU A 43 15.56 -0.63 -4.08
CA LEU A 43 15.84 0.57 -3.29
C LEU A 43 14.79 0.75 -2.19
N ILE A 44 13.52 0.47 -2.49
CA ILE A 44 12.46 0.57 -1.51
C ILE A 44 12.69 -0.41 -0.35
N TRP A 45 13.02 -1.67 -0.64
CA TRP A 45 13.28 -2.66 0.39
C TRP A 45 14.43 -2.25 1.32
N ASN A 46 15.52 -1.72 0.75
CA ASN A 46 16.69 -1.28 1.49
C ASN A 46 16.42 0.00 2.34
N LYS A 47 15.36 0.75 2.03
CA LYS A 47 14.96 1.92 2.82
C LYS A 47 14.02 1.58 3.97
N LEU A 48 13.44 0.40 4.01
CA LEU A 48 12.54 -0.02 5.08
C LEU A 48 13.30 -0.31 6.37
N TYR A 49 12.70 0.07 7.49
CA TYR A 49 13.07 -0.46 8.80
C TYR A 49 12.66 -1.93 8.92
N ASP A 50 13.29 -2.68 9.83
CA ASP A 50 13.03 -4.11 9.96
C ASP A 50 11.56 -4.43 10.23
N PHE A 51 10.88 -3.68 11.11
CA PHE A 51 9.45 -3.85 11.34
C PHE A 51 8.58 -3.60 10.10
N GLN A 52 8.99 -2.69 9.21
CA GLN A 52 8.28 -2.46 7.95
C GLN A 52 8.52 -3.59 6.95
N LYS A 53 9.72 -4.19 6.95
CA LYS A 53 10.02 -5.38 6.15
C LYS A 53 9.14 -6.55 6.59
N ASP A 54 9.06 -6.79 7.89
CA ASP A 54 8.22 -7.84 8.47
C ASP A 54 6.75 -7.60 8.12
N ALA A 55 6.27 -6.36 8.25
CA ALA A 55 4.92 -5.99 7.87
C ALA A 55 4.66 -6.22 6.36
N ALA A 56 5.60 -5.85 5.48
CA ALA A 56 5.46 -6.07 4.05
C ALA A 56 5.37 -7.57 3.70
N LEU A 57 6.21 -8.41 4.32
CA LEU A 57 6.17 -9.86 4.14
C LEU A 57 4.85 -10.45 4.63
N ALA A 58 4.38 -10.04 5.81
CA ALA A 58 3.11 -10.48 6.36
C ALA A 58 1.92 -10.08 5.45
N ILE A 59 1.94 -8.88 4.87
CA ILE A 59 0.92 -8.41 3.92
C ILE A 59 0.95 -9.28 2.65
N ILE A 60 2.13 -9.52 2.07
CA ILE A 60 2.28 -10.35 0.88
C ILE A 60 1.71 -11.76 1.13
N ASN A 61 2.08 -12.39 2.23
CA ASN A 61 1.57 -13.71 2.59
C ASN A 61 0.04 -13.74 2.74
N LYS A 62 -0.54 -12.71 3.38
CA LYS A 62 -2.00 -12.60 3.50
C LYS A 62 -2.68 -12.38 2.16
N LEU A 63 -2.09 -11.58 1.27
CA LEU A 63 -2.62 -11.37 -0.07
C LEU A 63 -2.58 -12.64 -0.91
N GLU A 64 -1.49 -13.41 -0.85
CA GLU A 64 -1.36 -14.68 -1.58
C GLU A 64 -2.30 -15.77 -1.01
N THR A 65 -2.61 -15.73 0.29
CA THR A 65 -3.47 -16.73 0.94
C THR A 65 -4.94 -16.37 0.87
N TYR A 66 -5.29 -15.10 1.10
CA TYR A 66 -6.67 -14.65 1.31
C TYR A 66 -7.17 -13.67 0.25
N ASN A 67 -6.34 -13.28 -0.72
CA ASN A 67 -6.63 -12.26 -1.74
C ASN A 67 -7.01 -10.87 -1.16
N GLY A 68 -6.66 -10.59 0.08
CA GLY A 68 -6.92 -9.32 0.71
C GLY A 68 -6.22 -9.16 2.05
N CYS A 69 -5.86 -7.93 2.38
CA CYS A 69 -5.24 -7.58 3.65
C CYS A 69 -5.59 -6.13 4.03
N ILE A 70 -5.79 -5.89 5.33
CA ILE A 70 -5.97 -4.54 5.87
C ILE A 70 -4.74 -4.19 6.71
N LEU A 71 -4.03 -3.13 6.31
CA LEU A 71 -2.96 -2.54 7.10
C LEU A 71 -3.55 -1.46 8.02
N ALA A 72 -3.93 -1.85 9.22
CA ALA A 72 -4.41 -0.95 10.26
C ALA A 72 -3.23 -0.55 11.15
N ASP A 73 -2.63 0.59 10.85
CA ASP A 73 -1.51 1.13 11.60
C ASP A 73 -1.76 2.61 11.92
N SER A 74 -1.11 3.13 12.97
CA SER A 74 -1.29 4.53 13.34
C SER A 74 -0.62 5.48 12.35
N VAL A 75 -1.07 6.73 12.37
CA VAL A 75 -0.54 7.79 11.52
C VAL A 75 0.96 7.99 11.79
N GLY A 76 1.77 8.06 10.72
CA GLY A 76 3.19 8.38 10.82
C GLY A 76 4.17 7.19 10.82
N LEU A 77 3.68 5.95 10.84
CA LEU A 77 4.55 4.75 10.86
C LEU A 77 5.09 4.31 9.49
N GLY A 78 4.94 5.16 8.48
CA GLY A 78 5.49 4.88 7.15
C GLY A 78 4.71 3.84 6.36
N LYS A 79 3.39 3.74 6.55
CA LYS A 79 2.50 2.83 5.79
C LYS A 79 2.71 2.91 4.28
N THR A 80 2.92 4.11 3.76
CA THR A 80 3.20 4.32 2.34
C THR A 80 4.44 3.55 1.88
N PHE A 81 5.52 3.59 2.65
CA PHE A 81 6.75 2.85 2.31
C PHE A 81 6.55 1.34 2.37
N THR A 82 5.85 0.83 3.38
CA THR A 82 5.47 -0.59 3.46
C THR A 82 4.63 -1.00 2.25
N ALA A 83 3.63 -0.19 1.88
CA ALA A 83 2.80 -0.45 0.71
C ALA A 83 3.59 -0.39 -0.60
N LEU A 84 4.54 0.56 -0.75
CA LEU A 84 5.43 0.63 -1.92
C LEU A 84 6.30 -0.62 -2.07
N ALA A 85 6.75 -1.22 -0.97
CA ALA A 85 7.46 -2.49 -1.02
C ALA A 85 6.57 -3.63 -1.51
N VAL A 86 5.32 -3.70 -1.05
CA VAL A 86 4.33 -4.67 -1.56
C VAL A 86 4.06 -4.43 -3.05
N ILE A 87 3.88 -3.17 -3.48
CA ILE A 87 3.74 -2.82 -4.90
C ILE A 87 4.94 -3.33 -5.70
N LYS A 88 6.18 -3.07 -5.23
CA LYS A 88 7.40 -3.54 -5.89
C LYS A 88 7.42 -5.05 -6.07
N TYR A 89 6.99 -5.80 -5.06
CA TYR A 89 6.88 -7.26 -5.15
C TYR A 89 5.95 -7.70 -6.29
N TYR A 90 4.75 -7.11 -6.39
CA TYR A 90 3.79 -7.47 -7.43
C TYR A 90 4.22 -7.01 -8.83
N GLU A 91 4.78 -5.81 -8.96
CA GLU A 91 5.33 -5.33 -10.24
C GLU A 91 6.52 -6.18 -10.71
N SER A 92 7.37 -6.65 -9.81
CA SER A 92 8.47 -7.57 -10.14
C SER A 92 7.96 -8.92 -10.70
N ARG A 93 6.70 -9.24 -10.47
CA ARG A 93 5.99 -10.41 -11.01
C ARG A 93 5.13 -10.06 -12.24
N ASN A 94 5.38 -8.92 -12.88
CA ASN A 94 4.61 -8.42 -14.03
C ASN A 94 3.12 -8.28 -13.74
N LYS A 95 2.76 -7.83 -12.54
CA LYS A 95 1.38 -7.50 -12.18
C LYS A 95 1.19 -5.99 -12.24
N ASP A 96 0.16 -5.56 -12.94
CA ASP A 96 -0.26 -4.17 -12.92
C ASP A 96 -0.85 -3.83 -11.55
N VAL A 97 -0.56 -2.63 -11.06
CA VAL A 97 -0.97 -2.18 -9.74
C VAL A 97 -1.76 -0.88 -9.85
N LEU A 98 -2.89 -0.81 -9.14
CA LEU A 98 -3.69 0.38 -9.01
C LEU A 98 -3.68 0.88 -7.57
N VAL A 99 -3.44 2.17 -7.39
CA VAL A 99 -3.56 2.87 -6.11
C VAL A 99 -4.79 3.76 -6.12
N LEU A 100 -5.66 3.58 -5.15
CA LEU A 100 -6.82 4.43 -4.89
C LEU A 100 -6.53 5.29 -3.66
N CYS A 101 -6.52 6.61 -3.79
CA CYS A 101 -6.23 7.51 -2.68
C CYS A 101 -7.13 8.76 -2.69
N PRO A 102 -7.29 9.45 -1.56
CA PRO A 102 -7.85 10.78 -1.55
C PRO A 102 -6.97 11.77 -2.33
N LYS A 103 -7.58 12.73 -3.03
CA LYS A 103 -6.84 13.75 -3.80
C LYS A 103 -5.79 14.50 -2.95
N LYS A 104 -6.07 14.75 -1.68
CA LYS A 104 -5.15 15.41 -0.74
C LYS A 104 -3.85 14.63 -0.49
N LEU A 105 -3.85 13.30 -0.73
CA LEU A 105 -2.70 12.42 -0.54
C LEU A 105 -1.99 12.09 -1.86
N ARG A 106 -2.34 12.79 -2.94
CA ARG A 106 -1.77 12.60 -4.28
C ARG A 106 -0.24 12.53 -4.24
N ASP A 107 0.41 13.49 -3.59
CA ASP A 107 1.86 13.62 -3.62
C ASP A 107 2.56 12.48 -2.88
N ASN A 108 1.90 11.87 -1.89
CA ASN A 108 2.40 10.66 -1.21
C ASN A 108 2.54 9.46 -2.14
N TRP A 109 1.81 9.45 -3.25
CA TRP A 109 1.81 8.33 -4.20
C TRP A 109 2.50 8.68 -5.51
N ILE A 110 2.22 9.84 -6.10
CA ILE A 110 2.79 10.22 -7.39
C ILE A 110 4.29 10.44 -7.31
N THR A 111 4.82 10.94 -6.19
CA THR A 111 6.26 11.20 -6.01
C THR A 111 7.13 9.96 -6.25
N TYR A 112 6.64 8.77 -5.94
CA TYR A 112 7.42 7.53 -6.05
C TYR A 112 7.24 6.81 -7.39
N ASN A 113 6.45 7.34 -8.30
CA ASN A 113 6.33 6.79 -9.64
C ASN A 113 7.58 7.07 -10.48
N SER A 114 7.96 6.16 -11.36
CA SER A 114 9.24 6.19 -12.09
C SER A 114 9.52 7.47 -12.86
N ASN A 115 8.47 8.13 -13.34
CA ASN A 115 8.57 9.31 -14.21
C ASN A 115 8.69 10.65 -13.47
N VAL A 116 8.75 10.64 -12.14
CA VAL A 116 8.79 11.87 -11.34
C VAL A 116 10.22 12.28 -11.03
N VAL A 117 10.54 13.55 -11.27
CA VAL A 117 11.83 14.15 -10.91
C VAL A 117 11.95 14.18 -9.38
N ASN A 118 13.16 13.90 -8.88
CA ASN A 118 13.46 13.80 -7.44
C ASN A 118 12.84 12.61 -6.70
N ASN A 119 12.44 11.56 -7.41
CA ASN A 119 12.00 10.32 -6.81
C ASN A 119 13.20 9.60 -6.14
N PRO A 120 13.20 9.42 -4.80
CA PRO A 120 14.32 8.79 -4.08
C PRO A 120 14.47 7.30 -4.32
N ILE A 121 13.49 6.67 -4.97
CA ILE A 121 13.49 5.25 -5.37
C ILE A 121 13.29 5.08 -6.89
N ALA A 122 13.69 6.08 -7.66
CA ALA A 122 13.53 6.06 -9.13
C ALA A 122 14.16 4.82 -9.80
N GLY A 123 15.25 4.28 -9.22
CA GLY A 123 15.89 3.06 -9.71
C GLY A 123 15.03 1.81 -9.64
N ASP A 124 14.00 1.78 -8.78
CA ASP A 124 13.04 0.68 -8.70
C ASP A 124 12.03 0.68 -9.85
N ARG A 125 11.90 1.80 -10.57
CA ARG A 125 11.04 1.97 -11.76
C ARG A 125 9.59 1.57 -11.53
N LEU A 126 9.03 1.98 -10.39
CA LEU A 126 7.61 1.72 -10.09
C LEU A 126 6.69 2.43 -11.10
N GLN A 127 5.66 1.74 -11.59
CA GLN A 127 4.77 2.20 -12.66
C GLN A 127 3.29 1.95 -12.35
N TYR A 128 2.90 2.05 -11.10
CA TYR A 128 1.51 1.88 -10.71
C TYR A 128 0.64 3.05 -11.19
N ASP A 129 -0.61 2.72 -11.49
CA ASP A 129 -1.64 3.69 -11.78
C ASP A 129 -2.20 4.30 -10.50
N VAL A 130 -2.62 5.57 -10.56
CA VAL A 130 -3.24 6.26 -9.43
C VAL A 130 -4.60 6.81 -9.84
N LEU A 131 -5.63 6.51 -9.06
CA LEU A 131 -6.95 7.13 -9.17
C LEU A 131 -7.36 7.75 -7.83
N TYR A 132 -8.15 8.80 -7.89
CA TYR A 132 -8.75 9.36 -6.68
C TYR A 132 -10.05 8.67 -6.35
N HIS A 133 -10.41 8.65 -5.06
CA HIS A 133 -11.69 8.09 -4.62
C HIS A 133 -12.88 8.70 -5.37
N THR A 134 -12.80 9.99 -5.71
CA THR A 134 -13.83 10.70 -6.47
C THR A 134 -13.96 10.26 -7.91
N ASP A 135 -12.92 9.65 -8.49
CA ASP A 135 -12.99 9.13 -9.86
C ASP A 135 -13.85 7.87 -9.96
N LEU A 136 -14.04 7.14 -8.84
CA LEU A 136 -14.85 5.90 -8.80
C LEU A 136 -16.35 6.15 -9.05
N SER A 137 -16.83 7.35 -8.80
CA SER A 137 -18.23 7.74 -9.10
C SER A 137 -18.45 8.08 -10.56
N ARG A 138 -17.40 8.13 -11.37
CA ARG A 138 -17.41 8.54 -12.78
C ARG A 138 -17.20 7.31 -13.67
N THR A 139 -18.08 7.17 -14.67
CA THR A 139 -18.01 6.05 -15.62
C THR A 139 -17.45 6.46 -16.99
N ARG A 140 -17.22 7.74 -17.21
CA ARG A 140 -16.74 8.28 -18.50
C ARG A 140 -15.75 9.42 -18.30
N GLY A 141 -14.96 9.66 -19.34
CA GLY A 141 -13.98 10.74 -19.39
C GLY A 141 -12.61 10.29 -18.90
N THR A 142 -11.76 11.27 -18.60
CA THR A 142 -10.39 11.04 -18.13
C THR A 142 -10.30 11.42 -16.66
N SER A 143 -9.60 10.61 -15.85
CA SER A 143 -9.29 10.96 -14.47
C SER A 143 -8.36 12.17 -14.40
N GLU A 144 -8.26 12.81 -13.26
CA GLU A 144 -7.30 13.89 -13.05
C GLU A 144 -5.83 13.42 -13.18
N THR A 145 -5.60 12.12 -13.05
CA THR A 145 -4.28 11.47 -13.21
C THR A 145 -4.00 11.01 -14.64
N GLY A 146 -4.93 11.24 -15.58
CA GLY A 146 -4.75 10.96 -16.99
C GLY A 146 -5.26 9.61 -17.47
N LEU A 147 -5.90 8.80 -16.62
CA LEU A 147 -6.43 7.48 -16.99
C LEU A 147 -7.81 7.60 -17.65
N PRO A 148 -8.06 6.94 -18.81
CA PRO A 148 -9.36 6.91 -19.44
C PRO A 148 -10.32 5.99 -18.68
N LEU A 149 -11.31 6.56 -17.96
CA LEU A 149 -12.21 5.83 -17.08
C LEU A 149 -13.14 4.86 -17.82
N ASP A 150 -13.53 5.20 -19.05
CA ASP A 150 -14.38 4.36 -19.92
C ASP A 150 -13.66 3.14 -20.49
N ARG A 151 -12.33 3.12 -20.45
CA ARG A 151 -11.48 2.05 -20.97
C ARG A 151 -10.68 1.33 -19.89
N LEU A 152 -10.89 1.68 -18.63
CA LEU A 152 -10.15 1.08 -17.52
C LEU A 152 -10.56 -0.39 -17.39
N ASN A 153 -9.61 -1.29 -17.60
CA ASN A 153 -9.82 -2.71 -17.37
C ASN A 153 -9.47 -3.07 -15.92
N TRP A 154 -10.47 -3.02 -15.06
CA TRP A 154 -10.30 -3.35 -13.63
C TRP A 154 -9.74 -4.76 -13.39
N GLY A 155 -10.08 -5.71 -14.26
CA GLY A 155 -9.61 -7.08 -14.16
C GLY A 155 -8.14 -7.29 -14.56
N ALA A 156 -7.49 -6.28 -15.15
CA ALA A 156 -6.07 -6.35 -15.50
C ALA A 156 -5.16 -6.14 -14.29
N TYR A 157 -5.64 -5.45 -13.25
CA TYR A 157 -4.83 -5.19 -12.07
C TYR A 157 -4.67 -6.44 -11.20
N GLY A 158 -3.43 -6.80 -10.93
CA GLY A 158 -3.09 -7.90 -10.01
C GLY A 158 -3.05 -7.48 -8.55
N LEU A 159 -2.98 -6.16 -8.28
CA LEU A 159 -3.04 -5.58 -6.95
C LEU A 159 -3.79 -4.26 -6.98
N VAL A 160 -4.68 -4.05 -6.01
CA VAL A 160 -5.30 -2.75 -5.73
C VAL A 160 -4.95 -2.34 -4.31
N VAL A 161 -4.33 -1.17 -4.18
CA VAL A 161 -4.01 -0.55 -2.88
C VAL A 161 -5.01 0.56 -2.63
N ILE A 162 -5.69 0.53 -1.49
CA ILE A 162 -6.68 1.55 -1.10
C ILE A 162 -6.17 2.28 0.13
N ASP A 163 -5.76 3.52 -0.05
CA ASP A 163 -5.37 4.41 1.05
C ASP A 163 -6.61 5.12 1.61
N GLU A 164 -6.66 5.29 2.95
CA GLU A 164 -7.79 5.89 3.65
C GLU A 164 -9.14 5.19 3.33
N SER A 165 -9.15 3.87 3.35
CA SER A 165 -10.31 3.04 2.98
C SER A 165 -11.58 3.32 3.79
N HIS A 166 -11.44 3.96 4.97
CA HIS A 166 -12.58 4.38 5.79
C HIS A 166 -13.51 5.38 5.10
N ASN A 167 -13.03 6.10 4.08
CA ASN A 167 -13.86 7.01 3.28
C ASN A 167 -14.97 6.29 2.51
N PHE A 168 -14.86 4.97 2.31
CA PHE A 168 -15.88 4.16 1.63
C PHE A 168 -16.99 3.66 2.57
N ARG A 169 -16.90 3.88 3.89
CA ARG A 169 -17.89 3.39 4.85
C ARG A 169 -19.28 4.02 4.69
N ASN A 170 -19.36 5.23 4.14
CA ASN A 170 -20.59 6.01 4.07
C ASN A 170 -21.26 6.02 2.69
N GLY A 171 -20.87 5.12 1.77
CA GLY A 171 -21.40 5.10 0.40
C GLY A 171 -22.70 4.33 0.20
N GLY A 172 -23.35 3.83 1.26
CA GLY A 172 -24.51 2.93 1.17
C GLY A 172 -25.90 3.52 1.37
N ASP A 173 -26.05 4.68 2.00
CA ASP A 173 -27.34 5.10 2.53
C ASP A 173 -27.94 6.41 1.96
N SER A 174 -27.40 7.00 0.92
CA SER A 174 -27.93 8.25 0.36
C SER A 174 -28.75 8.12 -0.94
N ALA A 175 -29.18 6.93 -1.31
CA ALA A 175 -29.92 6.71 -2.56
C ALA A 175 -31.41 6.32 -2.39
N SER A 176 -32.05 6.54 -1.22
CA SER A 176 -33.44 6.11 -1.03
C SER A 176 -34.41 7.10 -0.38
N GLU A 177 -34.09 8.38 -0.32
CA GLU A 177 -35.07 9.36 0.25
C GLU A 177 -35.26 10.63 -0.59
N ASP A 178 -35.46 10.52 -1.89
CA ASP A 178 -36.08 11.60 -2.67
C ASP A 178 -36.89 11.04 -3.85
N ARG A 179 -37.99 10.37 -3.55
CA ARG A 179 -39.13 10.19 -4.46
C ARG A 179 -40.43 10.04 -3.66
N MET A 180 -40.98 11.12 -3.19
CA MET A 180 -42.42 11.34 -3.05
C MET A 180 -42.76 12.77 -3.48
#